data_77ce570a15f5f14e62e0ef7dfe9401cb
#
_entry.id   77ce570a15f5f14e62e0ef7dfe9401cb
#
_cell.length_a   1.000
_cell.length_b   1.000
_cell.length_c   1.000
_cell.angle_alpha   90.00
_cell.angle_beta   90.00
_cell.angle_gamma   90.00
#
_symmetry.space_group_name_H-M   'P 1'
#
loop_
_entity.id
_entity.type
_entity.pdbx_description
1 polymer ?
#
loop_
_entity_poly.entity_id
_entity_poly.type
_entity_poly.pdbx_seq_one_letter_code
_entity_poly.pdbx_strand_id
1 'polypeptide(L)'
;MEVLKYKVISSNTQYKGYSKILENLILSKFKNKNLTDEIALLTLLIEKWDNDHNSFNELDPVQLLQSLMNKHQLKAKDLVDMLGVSKSYVSEILNYRKGFSKVVIRKLASHFKVSQEAFNRPYVLK
;
A
#
# COMPACT_ATOMS: atom_id res chain seq x y z
N MET A 1 9.85 -7.90 37.31
CA MET A 1 9.16 -8.08 36.03
C MET A 1 9.82 -7.20 34.99
N GLU A 2 10.30 -7.79 33.92
CA GLU A 2 10.93 -7.04 32.87
C GLU A 2 9.88 -6.40 31.96
N VAL A 3 10.12 -5.16 31.58
CA VAL A 3 9.26 -4.43 30.63
C VAL A 3 9.88 -4.57 29.25
N LEU A 4 9.07 -4.91 28.27
CA LEU A 4 9.54 -4.99 26.90
C LEU A 4 9.94 -3.60 26.41
N LYS A 5 11.12 -3.52 25.79
CA LYS A 5 11.63 -2.27 25.23
C LYS A 5 10.77 -1.81 24.05
N TYR A 6 10.32 -2.75 23.24
CA TYR A 6 9.46 -2.47 22.08
C TYR A 6 8.21 -3.32 22.13
N LYS A 7 7.10 -2.73 21.75
CA LYS A 7 5.78 -3.37 21.74
C LYS A 7 5.13 -3.18 20.40
N VAL A 8 4.06 -3.92 20.14
CA VAL A 8 3.23 -3.69 18.95
C VAL A 8 2.79 -2.22 18.95
N ILE A 9 2.94 -1.57 17.79
CA ILE A 9 2.61 -0.16 17.67
C ILE A 9 1.09 0.01 17.73
N SER A 10 0.62 0.90 18.60
CA SER A 10 -0.79 1.15 18.81
C SER A 10 -1.20 2.61 18.63
N SER A 11 -0.25 3.50 18.33
CA SER A 11 -0.53 4.92 18.11
C SER A 11 0.43 5.52 17.10
N ASN A 12 -0.01 6.59 16.46
CA ASN A 12 0.84 7.31 15.49
C ASN A 12 2.07 7.94 16.16
N THR A 13 1.93 8.40 17.39
CA THR A 13 3.05 8.94 18.16
C THR A 13 4.11 7.88 18.39
N GLN A 14 3.69 6.68 18.77
CA GLN A 14 4.58 5.54 18.97
C GLN A 14 5.25 5.16 17.64
N TYR A 15 4.49 5.14 16.55
CA TYR A 15 5.01 4.86 15.21
C TYR A 15 6.14 5.81 14.83
N LYS A 16 5.92 7.11 15.01
CA LYS A 16 6.93 8.13 14.71
C LYS A 16 8.17 7.98 15.57
N GLY A 17 7.99 7.69 16.86
CA GLY A 17 9.09 7.44 17.78
C GLY A 17 9.92 6.25 17.38
N TYR A 18 9.28 5.14 17.04
CA TYR A 18 9.98 3.92 16.61
C TYR A 18 10.68 4.12 15.28
N SER A 19 10.09 4.85 14.35
CA SER A 19 10.72 5.15 13.06
C SER A 19 12.00 5.93 13.24
N LYS A 20 12.02 6.90 14.16
CA LYS A 20 13.20 7.69 14.46
C LYS A 20 14.28 6.84 15.13
N ILE A 21 13.90 5.97 16.04
CA ILE A 21 14.85 5.05 16.69
C ILE A 21 15.47 4.13 15.64
N LEU A 22 14.67 3.56 14.75
CA LEU A 22 15.16 2.69 13.68
C LEU A 22 16.16 3.43 12.79
N GLU A 23 15.83 4.65 12.39
CA GLU A 23 16.74 5.47 11.58
C GLU A 23 18.09 5.65 12.26
N ASN A 24 18.09 6.00 13.54
CA ASN A 24 19.31 6.19 14.31
C ASN A 24 20.13 4.90 14.41
N LEU A 25 19.46 3.76 14.59
CA LEU A 25 20.14 2.46 14.66
C LEU A 25 20.78 2.08 13.33
N ILE A 26 20.10 2.34 12.22
CA ILE A 26 20.60 2.06 10.87
C ILE A 26 21.84 2.91 10.58
N LEU A 27 21.85 4.16 11.04
CA LEU A 27 22.96 5.08 10.82
C LEU A 27 24.13 4.84 11.79
N SER A 28 23.96 3.97 12.79
CA SER A 28 25.02 3.68 13.75
C SER A 28 26.22 3.04 13.07
N LYS A 29 27.42 3.50 13.46
CA LYS A 29 28.68 2.95 12.94
C LYS A 29 29.03 1.61 13.57
N PHE A 30 28.52 1.34 14.76
CA PHE A 30 28.81 0.12 15.49
C PHE A 30 27.63 -0.84 15.39
N LYS A 31 27.83 -1.95 14.70
CA LYS A 31 26.80 -2.96 14.58
C LYS A 31 27.27 -4.28 15.20
N ASN A 32 26.42 -4.83 16.04
CA ASN A 32 26.62 -6.15 16.63
C ASN A 32 25.33 -6.95 16.49
N LYS A 33 25.33 -8.20 16.96
CA LYS A 33 24.16 -9.07 16.83
C LYS A 33 22.92 -8.49 17.51
N ASN A 34 23.07 -7.92 18.70
CA ASN A 34 21.95 -7.33 19.44
C ASN A 34 21.35 -6.14 18.69
N LEU A 35 22.20 -5.30 18.11
CA LEU A 35 21.73 -4.17 17.33
C LEU A 35 21.03 -4.63 16.05
N THR A 36 21.57 -5.64 15.39
CA THR A 36 20.95 -6.22 14.19
C THR A 36 19.57 -6.79 14.50
N ASP A 37 19.44 -7.50 15.64
CA ASP A 37 18.16 -8.06 16.08
C ASP A 37 17.16 -6.95 16.43
N GLU A 38 17.63 -5.88 17.05
CA GLU A 38 16.80 -4.72 17.39
C GLU A 38 16.27 -4.04 16.13
N ILE A 39 17.12 -3.86 15.13
CA ILE A 39 16.71 -3.31 13.82
C ILE A 39 15.65 -4.20 13.17
N ALA A 40 15.88 -5.50 13.18
CA ALA A 40 14.93 -6.45 12.59
C ALA A 40 13.57 -6.41 13.28
N LEU A 41 13.54 -6.34 14.61
CA LEU A 41 12.29 -6.25 15.35
C LEU A 41 11.55 -4.95 15.08
N LEU A 42 12.24 -3.81 15.12
CA LEU A 42 11.62 -2.51 14.83
C LEU A 42 11.09 -2.46 13.41
N THR A 43 11.85 -3.00 12.45
CA THR A 43 11.41 -3.06 11.05
C THR A 43 10.10 -3.85 10.94
N LEU A 44 10.02 -4.99 11.59
CA LEU A 44 8.83 -5.83 11.57
C LEU A 44 7.61 -5.11 12.17
N LEU A 45 7.80 -4.45 13.32
CA LEU A 45 6.73 -3.72 13.99
C LEU A 45 6.24 -2.54 13.15
N ILE A 46 7.15 -1.82 12.52
CA ILE A 46 6.81 -0.68 11.67
C ILE A 46 6.09 -1.14 10.40
N GLU A 47 6.57 -2.23 9.78
CA GLU A 47 5.91 -2.80 8.60
C GLU A 47 4.48 -3.24 8.90
N LYS A 48 4.26 -3.85 10.08
CA LYS A 48 2.91 -4.25 10.48
C LYS A 48 2.00 -3.03 10.61
N TRP A 49 2.45 -1.96 11.25
CA TRP A 49 1.68 -0.73 11.37
C TRP A 49 1.40 -0.13 9.99
N ASP A 50 2.41 -0.05 9.11
CA ASP A 50 2.26 0.48 7.77
C ASP A 50 1.23 -0.31 6.97
N ASN A 51 1.26 -1.65 7.06
CA ASN A 51 0.30 -2.49 6.34
C ASN A 51 -1.13 -2.29 6.86
N ASP A 52 -1.29 -2.11 8.17
CA ASP A 52 -2.60 -1.90 8.79
C ASP A 52 -3.14 -0.49 8.54
N HIS A 53 -2.25 0.50 8.35
CA HIS A 53 -2.59 1.92 8.26
C HIS A 53 -2.07 2.59 7.00
N ASN A 54 -1.70 1.81 5.98
CA ASN A 54 -1.15 2.42 4.77
C ASN A 54 -2.24 3.19 4.01
N SER A 55 -1.81 4.15 3.19
CA SER A 55 -2.71 5.03 2.45
C SER A 55 -3.58 4.29 1.43
N PHE A 56 -3.19 3.08 1.00
CA PHE A 56 -3.99 2.30 0.06
C PHE A 56 -5.34 1.88 0.65
N ASN A 57 -5.43 1.72 1.98
CA ASN A 57 -6.68 1.39 2.64
C ASN A 57 -7.66 2.56 2.68
N GLU A 58 -7.16 3.79 2.48
CA GLU A 58 -7.97 5.00 2.49
C GLU A 58 -8.35 5.47 1.09
N LEU A 59 -7.67 4.96 0.06
CA LEU A 59 -7.95 5.34 -1.33
C LEU A 59 -9.19 4.61 -1.84
N ASP A 60 -10.00 5.31 -2.65
CA ASP A 60 -11.06 4.63 -3.38
C ASP A 60 -10.43 3.82 -4.54
N PRO A 61 -11.19 2.89 -5.17
CA PRO A 61 -10.63 2.05 -6.24
C PRO A 61 -10.03 2.83 -7.41
N VAL A 62 -10.59 3.97 -7.78
CA VAL A 62 -10.06 4.80 -8.87
C VAL A 62 -8.75 5.45 -8.47
N GLN A 63 -8.68 6.00 -7.26
CA GLN A 63 -7.45 6.58 -6.72
C GLN A 63 -6.35 5.53 -6.61
N LEU A 64 -6.71 4.33 -6.16
CA LEU A 64 -5.75 3.22 -6.09
C LEU A 64 -5.21 2.89 -7.48
N LEU A 65 -6.09 2.77 -8.47
CA LEU A 65 -5.68 2.49 -9.84
C LEU A 65 -4.75 3.57 -10.38
N GLN A 66 -5.09 4.85 -10.17
CA GLN A 66 -4.24 5.96 -10.60
C GLN A 66 -2.88 5.93 -9.93
N SER A 67 -2.84 5.61 -8.64
CA SER A 67 -1.58 5.48 -7.88
C SER A 67 -0.70 4.37 -8.45
N LEU A 68 -1.29 3.22 -8.76
CA LEU A 68 -0.57 2.09 -9.34
C LEU A 68 -0.09 2.41 -10.76
N MET A 69 -0.89 3.10 -11.56
CA MET A 69 -0.48 3.55 -12.89
C MET A 69 0.73 4.48 -12.82
N ASN A 70 0.72 5.42 -11.90
CA ASN A 70 1.86 6.34 -11.72
C ASN A 70 3.11 5.59 -11.26
N LYS A 71 2.95 4.66 -10.33
CA LYS A 71 4.06 3.87 -9.80
C LYS A 71 4.72 3.04 -10.89
N HIS A 72 3.93 2.46 -11.79
CA HIS A 72 4.40 1.59 -12.87
C HIS A 72 4.55 2.31 -14.21
N GLN A 73 4.35 3.64 -14.22
CA GLN A 73 4.47 4.47 -15.42
C GLN A 73 3.55 3.99 -16.56
N LEU A 74 2.32 3.63 -16.19
CA LEU A 74 1.32 3.16 -17.16
C LEU A 74 0.40 4.29 -17.58
N LYS A 75 -0.01 4.25 -18.84
CA LYS A 75 -0.98 5.18 -19.42
C LYS A 75 -2.31 4.47 -19.65
N ALA A 76 -3.37 5.23 -19.94
CA ALA A 76 -4.69 4.66 -20.20
C ALA A 76 -4.66 3.61 -21.32
N LYS A 77 -3.88 3.85 -22.37
CA LYS A 77 -3.75 2.88 -23.48
C LYS A 77 -3.15 1.55 -23.03
N ASP A 78 -2.27 1.58 -22.04
CA ASP A 78 -1.68 0.37 -21.49
C ASP A 78 -2.73 -0.47 -20.78
N LEU A 79 -3.68 0.19 -20.10
CA LEU A 79 -4.80 -0.51 -19.47
C LEU A 79 -5.73 -1.13 -20.50
N VAL A 80 -5.96 -0.46 -21.63
CA VAL A 80 -6.76 -1.04 -22.72
C VAL A 80 -6.18 -2.37 -23.16
N ASP A 81 -4.87 -2.40 -23.42
CA ASP A 81 -4.19 -3.62 -23.87
C ASP A 81 -4.16 -4.68 -22.76
N MET A 82 -3.88 -4.27 -21.54
CA MET A 82 -3.73 -5.18 -20.41
C MET A 82 -5.05 -5.82 -19.99
N LEU A 83 -6.13 -5.04 -20.01
CA LEU A 83 -7.44 -5.49 -19.56
C LEU A 83 -8.33 -6.04 -20.68
N GLY A 84 -7.95 -5.79 -21.93
CA GLY A 84 -8.76 -6.20 -23.07
C GLY A 84 -10.10 -5.48 -23.15
N VAL A 85 -10.13 -4.20 -22.77
CA VAL A 85 -11.35 -3.38 -22.76
C VAL A 85 -11.19 -2.20 -23.70
N SER A 86 -12.29 -1.48 -23.97
CA SER A 86 -12.26 -0.32 -24.86
C SER A 86 -11.61 0.88 -24.17
N LYS A 87 -11.14 1.81 -24.99
CA LYS A 87 -10.59 3.08 -24.52
C LYS A 87 -11.66 3.88 -23.76
N SER A 88 -12.90 3.86 -24.27
CA SER A 88 -14.02 4.52 -23.61
C SER A 88 -14.28 3.97 -22.21
N TYR A 89 -14.20 2.65 -22.07
CA TYR A 89 -14.39 2.01 -20.76
C TYR A 89 -13.34 2.48 -19.75
N VAL A 90 -12.08 2.50 -20.14
CA VAL A 90 -11.01 2.98 -19.26
C VAL A 90 -11.24 4.44 -18.86
N SER A 91 -11.60 5.28 -19.83
CA SER A 91 -11.91 6.69 -19.58
C SER A 91 -13.06 6.84 -18.59
N GLU A 92 -14.13 6.07 -18.76
CA GLU A 92 -15.30 6.13 -17.89
C GLU A 92 -14.95 5.72 -16.44
N ILE A 93 -14.14 4.67 -16.28
CA ILE A 93 -13.69 4.23 -14.95
C ILE A 93 -12.86 5.33 -14.29
N LEU A 94 -11.88 5.89 -14.99
CA LEU A 94 -10.98 6.90 -14.44
C LEU A 94 -11.69 8.20 -14.10
N ASN A 95 -12.82 8.47 -14.75
CA ASN A 95 -13.62 9.68 -14.50
C ASN A 95 -14.83 9.43 -13.59
N TYR A 96 -14.86 8.30 -12.91
CA TYR A 96 -15.95 7.94 -11.96
C TYR A 96 -17.32 7.80 -12.60
N ARG A 97 -17.37 7.54 -13.90
CA ARG A 97 -18.66 7.39 -14.61
C ARG A 97 -19.15 5.96 -14.66
N LYS A 98 -18.26 5.00 -14.43
CA LYS A 98 -18.59 3.59 -14.48
C LYS A 98 -17.78 2.82 -13.44
N GLY A 99 -18.39 1.82 -12.82
CA GLY A 99 -17.72 0.96 -11.86
C GLY A 99 -16.88 -0.11 -12.53
N PHE A 100 -16.01 -0.74 -11.75
CA PHE A 100 -15.19 -1.85 -12.23
C PHE A 100 -16.04 -3.11 -12.35
N SER A 101 -15.91 -3.82 -13.49
CA SER A 101 -16.51 -5.16 -13.63
C SER A 101 -15.69 -6.17 -12.83
N LYS A 102 -16.31 -7.31 -12.52
CA LYS A 102 -15.63 -8.38 -11.77
C LYS A 102 -14.39 -8.89 -12.52
N VAL A 103 -14.49 -9.01 -13.85
CA VAL A 103 -13.37 -9.46 -14.69
C VAL A 103 -12.21 -8.48 -14.61
N VAL A 104 -12.50 -7.18 -14.69
CA VAL A 104 -11.48 -6.13 -14.60
C VAL A 104 -10.83 -6.13 -13.22
N ILE A 105 -11.62 -6.26 -12.15
CA ILE A 105 -11.09 -6.35 -10.80
C ILE A 105 -10.10 -7.51 -10.67
N ARG A 106 -10.45 -8.68 -11.18
CA ARG A 106 -9.58 -9.85 -11.12
C ARG A 106 -8.28 -9.62 -11.88
N LYS A 107 -8.36 -9.02 -13.07
CA LYS A 107 -7.18 -8.74 -13.88
C LYS A 107 -6.26 -7.72 -13.22
N LEU A 108 -6.82 -6.65 -12.65
CA LEU A 108 -6.05 -5.64 -11.94
C LEU A 108 -5.39 -6.21 -10.70
N ALA A 109 -6.13 -6.97 -9.91
CA ALA A 109 -5.60 -7.59 -8.70
C ALA A 109 -4.44 -8.53 -9.01
N SER A 110 -4.58 -9.33 -10.06
CA SER A 110 -3.54 -10.27 -10.49
C SER A 110 -2.32 -9.55 -11.03
N HIS A 111 -2.53 -8.53 -11.85
CA HIS A 111 -1.42 -7.78 -12.48
C HIS A 111 -0.59 -7.01 -11.46
N PHE A 112 -1.25 -6.30 -10.56
CA PHE A 112 -0.58 -5.45 -9.56
C PHE A 112 -0.29 -6.20 -8.25
N LYS A 113 -0.73 -7.45 -8.14
CA LYS A 113 -0.53 -8.29 -6.94
C LYS A 113 -1.11 -7.64 -5.68
N VAL A 114 -2.31 -7.10 -5.81
CA VAL A 114 -3.08 -6.55 -4.69
C VAL A 114 -4.36 -7.35 -4.52
N SER A 115 -5.03 -7.19 -3.38
CA SER A 115 -6.28 -7.92 -3.14
C SER A 115 -7.41 -7.41 -4.03
N GLN A 116 -8.32 -8.30 -4.41
CA GLN A 116 -9.52 -7.91 -5.17
C GLN A 116 -10.37 -6.93 -4.38
N GLU A 117 -10.41 -7.08 -3.07
CA GLU A 117 -11.16 -6.19 -2.18
C GLU A 117 -10.76 -4.73 -2.36
N ALA A 118 -9.48 -4.45 -2.60
CA ALA A 118 -8.99 -3.08 -2.78
C ALA A 118 -9.68 -2.37 -3.94
N PHE A 119 -10.07 -3.11 -5.00
CA PHE A 119 -10.79 -2.56 -6.14
C PHE A 119 -12.30 -2.73 -6.04
N ASN A 120 -12.76 -3.53 -5.10
CA ASN A 120 -14.19 -3.85 -4.96
C ASN A 120 -14.88 -3.05 -3.86
N ARG A 121 -14.21 -2.03 -3.31
CA ARG A 121 -14.78 -1.19 -2.27
C ARG A 121 -15.88 -0.29 -2.83
N PRO A 122 -16.91 -0.01 -2.03
CA PRO A 122 -17.93 0.96 -2.44
C PRO A 122 -17.32 2.36 -2.63
N TYR A 123 -17.75 3.04 -3.66
CA TYR A 123 -17.41 4.45 -3.88
C TYR A 123 -18.47 5.09 -4.75
N VAL A 124 -18.55 6.41 -4.71
CA VAL A 124 -19.61 7.15 -5.40
C VAL A 124 -19.21 7.44 -6.83
N LEU A 125 -20.09 7.08 -7.77
CA LEU A 125 -19.94 7.44 -9.19
C LEU A 125 -20.48 8.85 -9.40
N LYS A 126 -19.88 9.54 -10.34
CA LYS A 126 -20.28 10.92 -10.68
C LYS A 126 -21.20 10.97 -11.88
#